data_d32f21cbeec0cc3ff149440a034bc854
#
_entry.id   d32f21cbeec0cc3ff149440a034bc854
#
_cell.length_a   1.000
_cell.length_b   1.000
_cell.length_c   1.000
_cell.angle_alpha   90.00
_cell.angle_beta   90.00
_cell.angle_gamma   90.00
#
_symmetry.space_group_name_H-M   'P 1'
#
loop_
_entity.id
_entity.type
_entity.pdbx_description
1 polymer ?
#
loop_
_entity_poly.entity_id
_entity_poly.type
_entity_poly.pdbx_seq_one_letter_code
_entity_poly.pdbx_strand_id
1 'polypeptide(L)'
;MIVRNWMQANPMVVSGDTLLSEAKRVLTEHNLHGLPVVDGGRLRGLITRANCLRAAHFALRTQNTDELNFFSTRLKVKDLMVRNPTTIDANDTMEHCLHLGQELGVAQLPVMDDGQVVGIISANEIFSLAAHFLGAWEKRSGVTLAPLELKPGMIGRITDIVEGAGAEVQAIYPIGKPEDINPQEHHRKRVIVRFHCPNTAIVVKALEDAGFPVIESVQAKH
;
A
#
# COMPACT_ATOMS: atom_id res chain seq x y z
N MET A 1 -2.64 -9.98 -8.19
CA MET A 1 -1.16 -9.83 -8.01
C MET A 1 -0.75 -10.64 -6.80
N ILE A 2 0.45 -11.26 -6.79
CA ILE A 2 0.90 -12.17 -5.72
C ILE A 2 1.77 -11.41 -4.73
N VAL A 3 1.52 -11.59 -3.43
CA VAL A 3 2.21 -10.92 -2.30
C VAL A 3 3.73 -11.03 -2.41
N ARG A 4 4.25 -12.21 -2.78
CA ARG A 4 5.69 -12.48 -2.94
C ARG A 4 6.42 -11.45 -3.82
N ASN A 5 5.74 -10.93 -4.85
CA ASN A 5 6.35 -9.99 -5.80
C ASN A 5 6.36 -8.53 -5.31
N TRP A 6 5.66 -8.25 -4.22
CA TRP A 6 5.48 -6.90 -3.69
C TRP A 6 5.92 -6.75 -2.24
N MET A 7 6.21 -7.85 -1.55
CA MET A 7 6.72 -7.82 -0.18
C MET A 7 8.16 -7.30 -0.12
N GLN A 8 8.55 -6.74 1.00
CA GLN A 8 9.95 -6.62 1.37
C GLN A 8 10.45 -8.03 1.73
N ALA A 9 11.24 -8.63 0.84
CA ALA A 9 11.80 -9.96 1.04
C ALA A 9 12.94 -9.95 2.08
N ASN A 10 13.16 -11.10 2.74
CA ASN A 10 14.20 -11.29 3.74
C ASN A 10 14.18 -10.20 4.82
N PRO A 11 13.06 -10.05 5.55
CA PRO A 11 12.89 -8.97 6.50
C PRO A 11 13.89 -9.13 7.66
N MET A 12 14.34 -8.02 8.21
CA MET A 12 15.06 -8.06 9.48
C MET A 12 14.14 -8.63 10.56
N VAL A 13 14.65 -9.57 11.31
CA VAL A 13 13.94 -10.21 12.42
C VAL A 13 14.69 -9.99 13.73
N VAL A 14 13.97 -10.07 14.85
CA VAL A 14 14.56 -10.01 16.20
C VAL A 14 14.08 -11.21 17.02
N SER A 15 14.86 -11.58 18.04
CA SER A 15 14.41 -12.54 19.06
C SER A 15 13.51 -11.87 20.10
N GLY A 16 12.61 -12.63 20.71
CA GLY A 16 11.83 -12.17 21.85
C GLY A 16 12.70 -11.75 23.06
N ASP A 17 13.90 -12.28 23.17
CA ASP A 17 14.86 -11.92 24.21
C ASP A 17 15.73 -10.69 23.92
N THR A 18 15.65 -10.14 22.71
CA THR A 18 16.29 -8.86 22.34
C THR A 18 15.78 -7.73 23.23
N LEU A 19 16.68 -6.82 23.65
CA LEU A 19 16.26 -5.63 24.40
C LEU A 19 15.38 -4.72 23.54
N LEU A 20 14.34 -4.15 24.14
CA LEU A 20 13.45 -3.25 23.43
C LEU A 20 14.16 -2.02 22.88
N SER A 21 15.17 -1.51 23.60
CA SER A 21 16.02 -0.39 23.17
C SER A 21 16.80 -0.74 21.90
N GLU A 22 17.28 -1.96 21.77
CA GLU A 22 17.98 -2.44 20.59
C GLU A 22 17.01 -2.60 19.40
N ALA A 23 15.85 -3.23 19.60
CA ALA A 23 14.81 -3.32 18.57
C ALA A 23 14.36 -1.94 18.08
N LYS A 24 14.19 -0.96 19.00
CA LYS A 24 13.88 0.43 18.66
C LYS A 24 15.00 1.06 17.80
N ARG A 25 16.27 0.80 18.14
CA ARG A 25 17.42 1.29 17.36
C ARG A 25 17.36 0.75 15.92
N VAL A 26 17.19 -0.56 15.76
CA VAL A 26 17.05 -1.21 14.44
C VAL A 26 15.90 -0.61 13.63
N LEU A 27 14.71 -0.46 14.23
CA LEU A 27 13.55 0.16 13.59
C LEU A 27 13.86 1.58 13.11
N THR A 28 14.65 2.34 13.87
CA THR A 28 14.96 3.74 13.55
C THR A 28 16.05 3.85 12.47
N GLU A 29 17.16 3.13 12.62
CA GLU A 29 18.30 3.18 11.71
C GLU A 29 17.94 2.69 10.30
N HIS A 30 17.08 1.68 10.20
CA HIS A 30 16.63 1.11 8.92
C HIS A 30 15.28 1.65 8.43
N ASN A 31 14.74 2.67 9.11
CA ASN A 31 13.43 3.26 8.79
C ASN A 31 12.29 2.22 8.66
N LEU A 32 12.30 1.20 9.53
CA LEU A 32 11.29 0.13 9.53
C LEU A 32 10.11 0.50 10.41
N HIS A 33 8.92 0.00 10.06
CA HIS A 33 7.70 0.20 10.85
C HIS A 33 7.43 -0.95 11.82
N GLY A 34 7.95 -2.13 11.54
CA GLY A 34 7.82 -3.32 12.38
C GLY A 34 8.91 -4.35 12.09
N LEU A 35 9.18 -5.21 13.07
CA LEU A 35 10.10 -6.33 12.97
C LEU A 35 9.37 -7.60 13.39
N PRO A 36 9.35 -8.63 12.56
CA PRO A 36 8.90 -9.96 12.98
C PRO A 36 9.78 -10.47 14.12
N VAL A 37 9.16 -11.05 15.12
CA VAL A 37 9.86 -11.67 16.25
C VAL A 37 9.90 -13.16 15.99
N VAL A 38 11.11 -13.70 15.82
CA VAL A 38 11.33 -15.09 15.44
C VAL A 38 12.23 -15.77 16.47
N ASP A 39 11.75 -16.86 17.07
CA ASP A 39 12.54 -17.69 17.99
C ASP A 39 12.42 -19.16 17.55
N GLY A 40 13.59 -19.83 17.46
CA GLY A 40 13.65 -21.21 16.99
C GLY A 40 13.09 -21.41 15.57
N GLY A 41 13.29 -20.41 14.68
CA GLY A 41 12.79 -20.45 13.30
C GLY A 41 11.28 -20.21 13.16
N ARG A 42 10.55 -19.90 14.24
CA ARG A 42 9.10 -19.70 14.23
C ARG A 42 8.73 -18.26 14.57
N LEU A 43 7.75 -17.72 13.87
CA LEU A 43 7.16 -16.42 14.21
C LEU A 43 6.48 -16.51 15.58
N ARG A 44 6.87 -15.59 16.48
CA ARG A 44 6.32 -15.49 17.85
C ARG A 44 5.51 -14.22 18.04
N GLY A 45 5.81 -13.19 17.25
CA GLY A 45 5.17 -11.90 17.38
C GLY A 45 5.61 -10.89 16.35
N LEU A 46 5.13 -9.68 16.53
CA LEU A 46 5.53 -8.51 15.77
C LEU A 46 5.78 -7.37 16.74
N ILE A 47 6.97 -6.76 16.70
CA ILE A 47 7.26 -5.52 17.43
C ILE A 47 7.23 -4.35 16.46
N THR A 48 6.46 -3.30 16.79
CA THR A 48 6.30 -2.14 15.93
C THR A 48 6.90 -0.89 16.57
N ARG A 49 7.19 0.11 15.73
CA ARG A 49 7.62 1.43 16.21
C ARG A 49 6.62 2.02 17.21
N ALA A 50 5.32 1.82 16.98
CA ALA A 50 4.26 2.29 17.87
C ALA A 50 4.31 1.61 19.26
N ASN A 51 4.65 0.30 19.33
CA ASN A 51 4.85 -0.39 20.60
C ASN A 51 6.02 0.22 21.37
N CYS A 52 7.15 0.46 20.71
CA CYS A 52 8.32 1.08 21.34
C CYS A 52 8.05 2.52 21.84
N LEU A 53 7.31 3.32 21.05
CA LEU A 53 6.94 4.68 21.42
C LEU A 53 6.00 4.71 22.64
N ARG A 54 4.99 3.83 22.68
CA ARG A 54 4.08 3.75 23.83
C ARG A 54 4.82 3.42 25.13
N ALA A 55 5.76 2.48 25.08
CA ALA A 55 6.55 2.10 26.23
C ALA A 55 7.48 3.25 26.68
N ALA A 56 8.14 3.94 25.75
CA ALA A 56 8.96 5.10 26.07
C ALA A 56 8.12 6.25 26.69
N HIS A 57 6.93 6.49 26.18
CA HIS A 57 6.01 7.50 26.70
C HIS A 57 5.53 7.19 28.12
N PHE A 58 5.29 5.91 28.41
CA PHE A 58 4.94 5.46 29.76
C PHE A 58 6.09 5.72 30.73
N ALA A 59 7.32 5.30 30.39
CA ALA A 59 8.50 5.50 31.22
C ALA A 59 8.78 7.01 31.48
N LEU A 60 8.59 7.88 30.49
CA LEU A 60 8.79 9.33 30.65
C LEU A 60 7.74 9.99 31.54
N ARG A 61 6.51 9.47 31.61
CA ARG A 61 5.43 10.04 32.43
C ARG A 61 5.61 9.79 33.91
N THR A 62 6.27 8.72 34.29
CA THR A 62 6.47 8.34 35.69
C THR A 62 7.58 9.15 36.38
N GLN A 63 8.42 9.86 35.63
CA GLN A 63 9.57 10.63 36.12
C GLN A 63 10.49 9.84 37.07
N ASN A 64 10.39 8.50 37.02
CA ASN A 64 11.15 7.61 37.88
C ASN A 64 12.40 7.13 37.14
N THR A 65 13.57 7.45 37.68
CA THR A 65 14.88 7.10 37.12
C THR A 65 15.05 5.57 36.99
N ASP A 66 14.47 4.81 37.92
CA ASP A 66 14.56 3.36 37.93
C ASP A 66 13.73 2.74 36.83
N GLU A 67 12.56 3.31 36.47
CA GLU A 67 11.74 2.87 35.36
C GLU A 67 12.38 3.21 34.02
N LEU A 68 13.02 4.36 33.87
CA LEU A 68 13.81 4.71 32.69
C LEU A 68 14.98 3.74 32.49
N ASN A 69 15.69 3.40 33.59
CA ASN A 69 16.76 2.41 33.57
C ASN A 69 16.21 1.00 33.20
N PHE A 70 15.08 0.60 33.76
CA PHE A 70 14.43 -0.66 33.42
C PHE A 70 14.07 -0.75 31.94
N PHE A 71 13.46 0.31 31.39
CA PHE A 71 13.12 0.40 29.96
C PHE A 71 14.35 0.23 29.06
N SER A 72 15.44 0.88 29.40
CA SER A 72 16.65 0.87 28.56
C SER A 72 17.49 -0.40 28.69
N THR A 73 17.47 -1.05 29.86
CA THR A 73 18.43 -2.14 30.19
C THR A 73 17.81 -3.51 30.41
N ARG A 74 16.50 -3.60 30.62
CA ARG A 74 15.87 -4.89 31.01
C ARG A 74 14.64 -5.26 30.21
N LEU A 75 13.89 -4.27 29.67
CA LEU A 75 12.66 -4.55 28.94
C LEU A 75 12.98 -5.25 27.61
N LYS A 76 12.36 -6.40 27.38
CA LYS A 76 12.58 -7.24 26.21
C LYS A 76 11.44 -7.11 25.20
N VAL A 77 11.72 -7.44 23.96
CA VAL A 77 10.74 -7.43 22.86
C VAL A 77 9.51 -8.29 23.19
N LYS A 78 9.71 -9.48 23.77
CA LYS A 78 8.61 -10.39 24.15
C LYS A 78 7.61 -9.81 25.16
N ASP A 79 8.01 -8.77 25.89
CA ASP A 79 7.16 -8.13 26.90
C ASP A 79 6.12 -7.20 26.26
N LEU A 80 6.40 -6.68 25.05
CA LEU A 80 5.58 -5.68 24.37
C LEU A 80 5.19 -6.02 22.94
N MET A 81 5.69 -7.10 22.38
CA MET A 81 5.32 -7.53 21.02
C MET A 81 3.83 -7.86 20.94
N VAL A 82 3.25 -7.65 19.78
CA VAL A 82 1.96 -8.24 19.43
C VAL A 82 2.18 -9.74 19.26
N ARG A 83 1.56 -10.54 20.10
CA ARG A 83 1.62 -12.01 20.00
C ARG A 83 0.65 -12.49 18.94
N ASN A 84 1.04 -13.56 18.22
CA ASN A 84 0.23 -14.12 17.14
C ASN A 84 -0.28 -13.05 16.18
N PRO A 85 0.62 -12.27 15.55
CA PRO A 85 0.21 -11.23 14.62
C PRO A 85 -0.51 -11.85 13.42
N THR A 86 -1.40 -11.09 12.82
CA THR A 86 -1.99 -11.46 11.54
C THR A 86 -0.88 -11.60 10.51
N THR A 87 -0.92 -12.68 9.74
CA THR A 87 0.04 -13.00 8.69
C THR A 87 -0.67 -13.16 7.36
N ILE A 88 0.08 -13.14 6.27
CA ILE A 88 -0.40 -13.43 4.93
C ILE A 88 0.51 -14.48 4.27
N ASP A 89 -0.02 -15.35 3.43
CA ASP A 89 0.80 -16.30 2.66
C ASP A 89 1.50 -15.58 1.50
N ALA A 90 2.73 -16.00 1.20
CA ALA A 90 3.51 -15.41 0.11
C ALA A 90 2.87 -15.59 -1.27
N ASN A 91 2.06 -16.62 -1.46
CA ASN A 91 1.36 -16.94 -2.70
C ASN A 91 -0.06 -16.38 -2.73
N ASP A 92 -0.49 -15.71 -1.68
CA ASP A 92 -1.78 -15.01 -1.64
C ASP A 92 -1.78 -13.77 -2.52
N THR A 93 -2.94 -13.18 -2.72
CA THR A 93 -3.11 -11.98 -3.56
C THR A 93 -2.91 -10.69 -2.77
N MET A 94 -2.43 -9.65 -3.44
CA MET A 94 -2.34 -8.31 -2.84
C MET A 94 -3.73 -7.73 -2.53
N GLU A 95 -4.74 -8.09 -3.30
CA GLU A 95 -6.14 -7.72 -3.07
C GLU A 95 -6.63 -8.27 -1.72
N HIS A 96 -6.37 -9.56 -1.43
CA HIS A 96 -6.68 -10.16 -0.14
C HIS A 96 -5.85 -9.51 0.98
N CYS A 97 -4.57 -9.27 0.76
CA CYS A 97 -3.70 -8.58 1.72
C CYS A 97 -4.24 -7.20 2.11
N LEU A 98 -4.68 -6.41 1.12
CA LEU A 98 -5.26 -5.08 1.35
C LEU A 98 -6.58 -5.16 2.13
N HIS A 99 -7.46 -6.09 1.76
CA HIS A 99 -8.72 -6.31 2.45
C HIS A 99 -8.49 -6.70 3.91
N LEU A 100 -7.60 -7.66 4.16
CA LEU A 100 -7.23 -8.12 5.49
C LEU A 100 -6.65 -7.00 6.36
N GLY A 101 -5.77 -6.16 5.77
CA GLY A 101 -5.20 -5.00 6.45
C GLY A 101 -6.26 -3.96 6.84
N GLN A 102 -7.22 -3.69 5.98
CA GLN A 102 -8.32 -2.77 6.23
C GLN A 102 -9.31 -3.31 7.27
N GLU A 103 -9.74 -4.56 7.12
CA GLU A 103 -10.71 -5.20 8.01
C GLU A 103 -10.20 -5.29 9.45
N LEU A 104 -8.95 -5.66 9.63
CA LEU A 104 -8.34 -5.83 10.95
C LEU A 104 -7.64 -4.58 11.49
N GLY A 105 -7.55 -3.51 10.70
CA GLY A 105 -6.87 -2.27 11.09
C GLY A 105 -5.37 -2.48 11.32
N VAL A 106 -4.73 -3.42 10.60
CA VAL A 106 -3.30 -3.72 10.73
C VAL A 106 -2.52 -3.12 9.56
N ALA A 107 -1.42 -2.45 9.88
CA ALA A 107 -0.59 -1.77 8.89
C ALA A 107 0.70 -2.54 8.53
N GLN A 108 0.95 -3.68 9.17
CA GLN A 108 2.10 -4.54 8.89
C GLN A 108 1.67 -6.00 9.02
N LEU A 109 2.02 -6.78 8.01
CA LEU A 109 1.71 -8.21 7.91
C LEU A 109 3.00 -8.97 7.63
N PRO A 110 3.49 -9.81 8.57
CA PRO A 110 4.53 -10.78 8.24
C PRO A 110 4.04 -11.72 7.15
N VAL A 111 4.89 -11.95 6.14
CA VAL A 111 4.60 -12.86 5.02
C VAL A 111 5.21 -14.20 5.31
N MET A 112 4.38 -15.23 5.22
CA MET A 112 4.77 -16.61 5.54
C MET A 112 4.88 -17.46 4.27
N ASP A 113 5.82 -18.40 4.28
CA ASP A 113 5.97 -19.46 3.30
C ASP A 113 6.48 -20.72 4.01
N ASP A 114 5.81 -21.85 3.88
CA ASP A 114 6.15 -23.12 4.55
C ASP A 114 6.47 -22.96 6.06
N GLY A 115 5.70 -22.11 6.76
CA GLY A 115 5.86 -21.85 8.18
C GLY A 115 7.03 -20.94 8.57
N GLN A 116 7.75 -20.39 7.58
CA GLN A 116 8.85 -19.45 7.74
C GLN A 116 8.43 -18.03 7.40
N VAL A 117 9.02 -17.05 8.08
CA VAL A 117 8.87 -15.63 7.69
C VAL A 117 9.79 -15.35 6.51
N VAL A 118 9.21 -15.08 5.35
CA VAL A 118 9.96 -14.80 4.11
C VAL A 118 9.92 -13.34 3.70
N GLY A 119 8.99 -12.57 4.26
CA GLY A 119 8.79 -11.17 3.92
C GLY A 119 7.99 -10.41 4.96
N ILE A 120 7.77 -9.13 4.67
CA ILE A 120 6.83 -8.26 5.36
C ILE A 120 6.14 -7.35 4.34
N ILE A 121 4.84 -7.14 4.50
CA ILE A 121 4.10 -6.08 3.83
C ILE A 121 3.80 -5.00 4.86
N SER A 122 4.12 -3.77 4.52
CA SER A 122 3.78 -2.59 5.31
C SER A 122 3.13 -1.51 4.42
N ALA A 123 2.77 -0.39 5.02
CA ALA A 123 2.28 0.75 4.27
C ALA A 123 3.25 1.20 3.15
N ASN A 124 4.56 1.03 3.33
CA ASN A 124 5.54 1.39 2.31
C ASN A 124 5.39 0.55 1.03
N GLU A 125 5.20 -0.77 1.16
CA GLU A 125 4.98 -1.67 0.03
C GLU A 125 3.66 -1.33 -0.68
N ILE A 126 2.62 -0.96 0.09
CA ILE A 126 1.33 -0.52 -0.47
C ILE A 126 1.48 0.80 -1.23
N PHE A 127 2.19 1.79 -0.68
CA PHE A 127 2.47 3.05 -1.38
C PHE A 127 3.33 2.82 -2.62
N SER A 128 4.32 1.93 -2.56
CA SER A 128 5.15 1.57 -3.71
C SER A 128 4.33 0.92 -4.82
N LEU A 129 3.43 0.00 -4.44
CA LEU A 129 2.48 -0.62 -5.35
C LEU A 129 1.57 0.43 -6.01
N ALA A 130 0.96 1.32 -5.21
CA ALA A 130 0.10 2.39 -5.71
C ALA A 130 0.86 3.33 -6.66
N ALA A 131 2.09 3.71 -6.31
CA ALA A 131 2.93 4.56 -7.13
C ALA A 131 3.28 3.90 -8.49
N HIS A 132 3.54 2.59 -8.48
CA HIS A 132 3.78 1.84 -9.71
C HIS A 132 2.55 1.82 -10.61
N PHE A 133 1.36 1.52 -10.04
CA PHE A 133 0.11 1.52 -10.80
C PHE A 133 -0.25 2.89 -11.34
N LEU A 134 -0.09 3.93 -10.55
CA LEU A 134 -0.39 5.30 -10.96
C LEU A 134 0.66 5.89 -11.91
N GLY A 135 1.79 5.18 -12.13
CA GLY A 135 2.90 5.70 -12.93
C GLY A 135 3.50 6.97 -12.33
N ALA A 136 3.67 7.00 -10.98
CA ALA A 136 4.13 8.20 -10.29
C ALA A 136 5.54 8.64 -10.67
N TRP A 137 6.35 7.73 -11.21
CA TRP A 137 7.71 7.97 -11.72
C TRP A 137 7.72 8.39 -13.19
N GLU A 138 6.58 8.21 -13.87
CA GLU A 138 6.46 8.51 -15.29
C GLU A 138 5.67 9.80 -15.47
N LYS A 139 6.18 10.69 -16.34
CA LYS A 139 5.50 11.94 -16.66
C LYS A 139 4.34 11.67 -17.62
N ARG A 140 3.24 11.18 -17.11
CA ARG A 140 2.04 10.82 -17.88
C ARG A 140 1.00 11.93 -17.79
N SER A 141 0.48 12.33 -18.93
CA SER A 141 -0.77 13.09 -19.02
C SER A 141 -1.96 12.17 -18.72
N GLY A 142 -3.10 12.72 -18.43
CA GLY A 142 -4.28 11.93 -18.18
C GLY A 142 -5.58 12.70 -18.23
N VAL A 143 -6.64 11.95 -18.44
CA VAL A 143 -8.03 12.44 -18.35
C VAL A 143 -8.85 11.52 -17.48
N THR A 144 -9.86 12.08 -16.81
CA THR A 144 -10.88 11.33 -16.10
C THR A 144 -12.22 11.58 -16.78
N LEU A 145 -12.87 10.53 -17.24
CA LEU A 145 -14.21 10.57 -17.83
C LEU A 145 -15.29 10.60 -16.75
N ALA A 146 -16.39 11.28 -17.03
CA ALA A 146 -17.59 11.23 -16.21
C ALA A 146 -18.06 9.77 -16.04
N PRO A 147 -18.80 9.45 -14.96
CA PRO A 147 -19.31 8.11 -14.73
C PRO A 147 -20.11 7.59 -15.92
N LEU A 148 -19.73 6.45 -16.46
CA LEU A 148 -20.35 5.80 -17.61
C LEU A 148 -20.56 4.31 -17.36
N GLU A 149 -21.58 3.73 -18.04
CA GLU A 149 -21.78 2.29 -18.03
C GLU A 149 -20.83 1.65 -19.04
N LEU A 150 -19.95 0.78 -18.56
CA LEU A 150 -18.98 0.09 -19.41
C LEU A 150 -19.62 -1.09 -20.12
N LYS A 151 -20.03 -0.88 -21.36
CA LYS A 151 -20.49 -1.94 -22.27
C LYS A 151 -19.30 -2.63 -22.96
N PRO A 152 -19.48 -3.89 -23.43
CA PRO A 152 -18.45 -4.58 -24.22
C PRO A 152 -17.93 -3.71 -25.38
N GLY A 153 -16.61 -3.67 -25.56
CA GLY A 153 -15.94 -2.88 -26.60
C GLY A 153 -15.70 -1.39 -26.27
N MET A 154 -16.29 -0.86 -25.19
CA MET A 154 -16.23 0.57 -24.89
C MET A 154 -14.83 1.04 -24.48
N ILE A 155 -14.07 0.21 -23.76
CA ILE A 155 -12.66 0.50 -23.41
C ILE A 155 -11.82 0.58 -24.69
N GLY A 156 -11.99 -0.36 -25.62
CA GLY A 156 -11.31 -0.32 -26.91
C GLY A 156 -11.65 0.96 -27.68
N ARG A 157 -12.92 1.35 -27.73
CA ARG A 157 -13.33 2.61 -28.38
C ARG A 157 -12.70 3.86 -27.75
N ILE A 158 -12.60 3.89 -26.42
CA ILE A 158 -11.92 5.01 -25.72
C ILE A 158 -10.43 5.02 -26.11
N THR A 159 -9.77 3.87 -26.15
CA THR A 159 -8.38 3.73 -26.57
C THR A 159 -8.18 4.23 -27.98
N ASP A 160 -8.99 3.76 -28.94
CA ASP A 160 -8.92 4.16 -30.35
C ASP A 160 -9.07 5.66 -30.55
N ILE A 161 -9.95 6.33 -29.79
CA ILE A 161 -10.14 7.79 -29.83
C ILE A 161 -8.89 8.51 -29.33
N VAL A 162 -8.34 8.06 -28.20
CA VAL A 162 -7.15 8.69 -27.59
C VAL A 162 -5.92 8.52 -28.49
N GLU A 163 -5.72 7.33 -29.04
CA GLU A 163 -4.61 7.06 -29.97
C GLU A 163 -4.81 7.76 -31.31
N GLY A 164 -6.04 7.82 -31.82
CA GLY A 164 -6.40 8.58 -33.01
C GLY A 164 -6.18 10.09 -32.86
N ALA A 165 -6.19 10.60 -31.64
CA ALA A 165 -5.82 11.99 -31.32
C ALA A 165 -4.29 12.21 -31.19
N GLY A 166 -3.47 11.21 -31.51
CA GLY A 166 -2.00 11.27 -31.50
C GLY A 166 -1.38 11.07 -30.11
N ALA A 167 -2.11 10.46 -29.19
CA ALA A 167 -1.57 10.10 -27.87
C ALA A 167 -1.23 8.61 -27.82
N GLU A 168 -0.25 8.25 -26.98
CA GLU A 168 0.12 6.86 -26.69
C GLU A 168 -0.49 6.44 -25.37
N VAL A 169 -1.49 5.53 -25.38
CA VAL A 169 -2.15 5.05 -24.16
C VAL A 169 -1.22 4.17 -23.34
N GLN A 170 -1.07 4.51 -22.07
CA GLN A 170 -0.21 3.80 -21.13
C GLN A 170 -1.01 2.95 -20.13
N ALA A 171 -2.19 3.44 -19.71
CA ALA A 171 -3.05 2.70 -18.81
C ALA A 171 -4.49 3.22 -18.84
N ILE A 172 -5.43 2.34 -18.57
CA ILE A 172 -6.85 2.66 -18.40
C ILE A 172 -7.35 2.02 -17.11
N TYR A 173 -7.93 2.83 -16.23
CA TYR A 173 -8.45 2.40 -14.94
C TYR A 173 -9.96 2.71 -14.83
N PRO A 174 -10.83 1.72 -14.96
CA PRO A 174 -12.22 1.86 -14.56
C PRO A 174 -12.32 1.86 -13.03
N ILE A 175 -12.74 2.99 -12.44
CA ILE A 175 -12.87 3.14 -10.99
C ILE A 175 -14.33 3.26 -10.61
N GLY A 176 -14.83 2.31 -9.77
CA GLY A 176 -16.10 2.44 -9.05
C GLY A 176 -15.85 3.10 -7.70
N LYS A 177 -16.85 3.79 -7.16
CA LYS A 177 -16.79 4.21 -5.76
C LYS A 177 -17.14 3.02 -4.86
N PRO A 178 -16.42 2.80 -3.74
CA PRO A 178 -16.74 1.75 -2.77
C PRO A 178 -18.12 1.96 -2.11
N GLU A 179 -18.64 3.17 -2.13
CA GLU A 179 -19.82 3.63 -1.37
C GLU A 179 -20.96 4.12 -2.27
N ASP A 180 -21.07 3.65 -3.51
CA ASP A 180 -22.27 3.96 -4.29
C ASP A 180 -23.47 3.24 -3.63
N ILE A 181 -24.01 3.94 -2.62
CA ILE A 181 -25.17 3.55 -1.79
C ILE A 181 -26.44 3.40 -2.67
N ASN A 182 -26.39 3.86 -3.91
CA ASN A 182 -27.49 3.73 -4.85
C ASN A 182 -27.27 2.50 -5.76
N PRO A 183 -28.07 1.42 -5.61
CA PRO A 183 -27.93 0.21 -6.44
C PRO A 183 -28.02 0.48 -7.96
N GLN A 184 -28.63 1.59 -8.36
CA GLN A 184 -28.75 1.98 -9.77
C GLN A 184 -27.46 2.60 -10.34
N GLU A 185 -26.53 3.05 -9.51
CA GLU A 185 -25.27 3.64 -9.92
C GLU A 185 -24.07 2.67 -9.90
N HIS A 186 -24.23 1.47 -9.31
CA HIS A 186 -23.18 0.44 -9.24
C HIS A 186 -22.59 0.04 -10.60
N HIS A 187 -23.33 0.25 -11.69
CA HIS A 187 -22.87 -0.09 -13.04
C HIS A 187 -22.08 1.05 -13.71
N ARG A 188 -22.06 2.27 -13.14
CA ARG A 188 -21.34 3.40 -13.72
C ARG A 188 -19.97 3.55 -13.07
N LYS A 189 -18.94 3.55 -13.92
CA LYS A 189 -17.56 3.71 -13.49
C LYS A 189 -16.97 4.99 -14.08
N ARG A 190 -16.14 5.70 -13.30
CA ARG A 190 -15.24 6.68 -13.87
C ARG A 190 -14.13 5.94 -14.58
N VAL A 191 -13.69 6.44 -15.72
CA VAL A 191 -12.56 5.86 -16.45
C VAL A 191 -11.42 6.88 -16.46
N ILE A 192 -10.30 6.51 -15.85
CA ILE A 192 -9.07 7.29 -15.93
C ILE A 192 -8.24 6.73 -17.06
N VAL A 193 -7.82 7.57 -17.99
CA VAL A 193 -6.91 7.22 -19.08
C VAL A 193 -5.59 7.95 -18.85
N ARG A 194 -4.48 7.22 -18.84
CA ARG A 194 -3.13 7.75 -18.77
C ARG A 194 -2.43 7.54 -20.10
N PHE A 195 -1.77 8.58 -20.59
CA PHE A 195 -1.15 8.58 -21.91
C PHE A 195 0.01 9.56 -22.01
N HIS A 196 0.86 9.34 -23.00
CA HIS A 196 1.83 10.34 -23.46
C HIS A 196 1.27 11.13 -24.62
N CYS A 197 1.25 12.45 -24.51
CA CYS A 197 0.96 13.33 -25.63
C CYS A 197 1.56 14.72 -25.41
N PRO A 198 1.88 15.44 -26.46
CA PRO A 198 2.39 16.83 -26.37
C PRO A 198 1.32 17.83 -25.93
N ASN A 199 0.04 17.55 -26.20
CA ASN A 199 -1.07 18.47 -25.92
C ASN A 199 -2.35 17.70 -25.53
N THR A 200 -2.67 17.68 -24.23
CA THR A 200 -3.84 17.00 -23.67
C THR A 200 -5.17 17.56 -24.20
N ALA A 201 -5.22 18.86 -24.60
CA ALA A 201 -6.46 19.48 -25.07
C ALA A 201 -7.01 18.82 -26.35
N ILE A 202 -6.14 18.28 -27.20
CA ILE A 202 -6.57 17.55 -28.42
C ILE A 202 -7.30 16.27 -28.05
N VAL A 203 -6.78 15.54 -27.07
CA VAL A 203 -7.38 14.30 -26.54
C VAL A 203 -8.71 14.59 -25.87
N VAL A 204 -8.76 15.64 -25.04
CA VAL A 204 -10.00 16.07 -24.36
C VAL A 204 -11.08 16.34 -25.41
N LYS A 205 -10.78 17.16 -26.40
CA LYS A 205 -11.74 17.50 -27.46
C LYS A 205 -12.22 16.25 -28.22
N ALA A 206 -11.31 15.34 -28.60
CA ALA A 206 -11.67 14.12 -29.33
C ALA A 206 -12.60 13.22 -28.51
N LEU A 207 -12.39 13.12 -27.20
CA LEU A 207 -13.25 12.35 -26.30
C LEU A 207 -14.63 12.99 -26.14
N GLU A 208 -14.70 14.31 -25.95
CA GLU A 208 -15.96 15.06 -25.84
C GLU A 208 -16.79 15.00 -27.12
N ASP A 209 -16.16 15.20 -28.28
CA ASP A 209 -16.79 15.09 -29.61
C ASP A 209 -17.34 13.67 -29.86
N ALA A 210 -16.72 12.63 -29.28
CA ALA A 210 -17.16 11.25 -29.35
C ALA A 210 -18.24 10.85 -28.28
N GLY A 211 -18.66 11.82 -27.45
CA GLY A 211 -19.68 11.63 -26.42
C GLY A 211 -19.16 11.07 -25.10
N PHE A 212 -17.88 11.23 -24.80
CA PHE A 212 -17.26 10.90 -23.51
C PHE A 212 -16.90 12.18 -22.75
N PRO A 213 -17.77 12.69 -21.87
CA PRO A 213 -17.50 13.92 -21.14
C PRO A 213 -16.28 13.78 -20.22
N VAL A 214 -15.36 14.74 -20.29
CA VAL A 214 -14.15 14.80 -19.46
C VAL A 214 -14.42 15.66 -18.24
N ILE A 215 -14.20 15.14 -17.03
CA ILE A 215 -14.38 15.86 -15.76
C ILE A 215 -13.07 16.38 -15.17
N GLU A 216 -11.94 15.80 -15.60
CA GLU A 216 -10.61 16.19 -15.14
C GLU A 216 -9.59 15.92 -16.24
N SER A 217 -8.64 16.83 -16.44
CA SER A 217 -7.51 16.63 -17.32
C SER A 217 -6.22 17.15 -16.69
N VAL A 218 -5.14 16.40 -16.86
CA VAL A 218 -3.81 16.73 -16.33
C VAL A 218 -2.80 16.61 -17.46
N GLN A 219 -2.10 17.71 -17.75
CA GLN A 219 -0.94 17.71 -18.64
C GLN A 219 0.32 17.37 -17.84
N ALA A 220 1.13 16.42 -18.31
CA ALA A 220 2.43 16.15 -17.73
C ALA A 220 3.33 17.40 -17.82
N LYS A 221 3.98 17.74 -16.71
CA LYS A 221 5.02 18.77 -16.70
C LYS A 221 6.34 18.15 -17.17
N HIS A 222 6.92 18.70 -18.20
CA HIS A 222 8.23 18.29 -18.73
C HIS A 222 9.38 18.69 -17.81
#